data_bccd88f2a25a0c9c1129166d684c3604
#
_entry.id   bccd88f2a25a0c9c1129166d684c3604
#
_cell.length_a   1.000
_cell.length_b   1.000
_cell.length_c   1.000
_cell.angle_alpha   90.00
_cell.angle_beta   90.00
_cell.angle_gamma   90.00
#
_symmetry.space_group_name_H-M   'P 1'
#
loop_
_entity.id
_entity.type
_entity.pdbx_description
1 polymer ?
#
loop_
_entity_poly.entity_id
_entity_poly.type
_entity_poly.pdbx_seq_one_letter_code
_entity_poly.pdbx_strand_id
1 'polypeptide(L)'
;MRIRDKIKKPQRPVVAYEILPPREKDGTLNSYAETISSLLSQTHIDAINIPEVHDEVGRGDRPVINQKRGEPREFGMLLQDIVGIEAIINRVVVHDPYDRQMKWLEETNTKYEIENMIIVGGESSKVSYPGPTVNEALKAITDKYNQNGGNIFCGGIAIPSRKEESKNLIKKSDNGSEFFTTQVLYDSKNIIKMINNYQERCDELDTFPRRI
;
A
#
# COMPACT_ATOMS: atom_id res chain seq x y z
N MET A 1 -4.62 -18.03 7.57
CA MET A 1 -3.19 -17.57 7.59
C MET A 1 -3.18 -16.12 7.17
N ARG A 2 -2.57 -15.26 7.98
CA ARG A 2 -2.51 -13.80 7.74
C ARG A 2 -1.73 -13.46 6.47
N ILE A 3 -2.08 -12.35 5.82
CA ILE A 3 -1.37 -11.91 4.61
C ILE A 3 0.11 -11.65 4.89
N ARG A 4 0.44 -11.11 6.07
CA ARG A 4 1.82 -10.96 6.57
C ARG A 4 2.61 -12.26 6.48
N ASP A 5 2.02 -13.38 6.92
CA ASP A 5 2.68 -14.68 6.92
C ASP A 5 2.82 -15.23 5.50
N LYS A 6 1.79 -15.03 4.68
CA LYS A 6 1.81 -15.42 3.26
C LYS A 6 2.90 -14.69 2.48
N ILE A 7 3.08 -13.39 2.74
CA ILE A 7 4.13 -12.58 2.10
C ILE A 7 5.52 -12.97 2.60
N LYS A 8 5.68 -13.15 3.92
CA LYS A 8 7.01 -13.49 4.52
C LYS A 8 7.47 -14.90 4.15
N LYS A 9 6.56 -15.87 4.07
CA LYS A 9 6.86 -17.29 3.78
C LYS A 9 5.87 -17.86 2.76
N PRO A 10 5.92 -17.39 1.50
CA PRO A 10 4.96 -17.81 0.49
C PRO A 10 5.20 -19.28 0.10
N GLN A 11 4.14 -20.06 0.11
CA GLN A 11 4.12 -21.44 -0.42
C GLN A 11 3.64 -21.47 -1.88
N ARG A 12 3.00 -20.40 -2.33
CA ARG A 12 2.55 -20.15 -3.68
C ARG A 12 2.54 -18.62 -3.93
N PRO A 13 2.40 -18.15 -5.16
CA PRO A 13 2.20 -16.72 -5.41
C PRO A 13 1.06 -16.14 -4.58
N VAL A 14 1.30 -15.00 -3.96
CA VAL A 14 0.29 -14.24 -3.21
C VAL A 14 -0.50 -13.39 -4.20
N VAL A 15 -1.82 -13.53 -4.19
CA VAL A 15 -2.71 -12.81 -5.10
C VAL A 15 -3.52 -11.78 -4.32
N ALA A 16 -3.30 -10.50 -4.61
CA ALA A 16 -4.12 -9.42 -4.11
C ALA A 16 -5.00 -8.86 -5.24
N TYR A 17 -6.28 -8.65 -4.95
CA TYR A 17 -7.19 -8.01 -5.88
C TYR A 17 -7.33 -6.53 -5.55
N GLU A 18 -7.02 -5.66 -6.53
CA GLU A 18 -7.15 -4.22 -6.33
C GLU A 18 -8.55 -3.73 -6.65
N ILE A 19 -9.15 -2.98 -5.74
CA ILE A 19 -10.46 -2.38 -5.91
C ILE A 19 -10.54 -1.00 -5.28
N LEU A 20 -11.16 -0.07 -5.98
CA LEU A 20 -11.44 1.27 -5.47
C LEU A 20 -12.77 1.31 -4.70
N PRO A 21 -12.86 2.11 -3.62
CA PRO A 21 -14.13 2.41 -2.99
C PRO A 21 -15.13 2.97 -4.01
N PRO A 22 -16.44 2.74 -3.84
CA PRO A 22 -17.46 3.24 -4.75
C PRO A 22 -17.49 4.78 -4.76
N ARG A 23 -17.92 5.34 -5.87
CA ARG A 23 -18.29 6.75 -5.97
C ARG A 23 -19.70 6.94 -5.44
N GLU A 24 -20.08 8.15 -5.06
CA GLU A 24 -21.41 8.46 -4.55
C GLU A 24 -22.55 7.94 -5.48
N LYS A 25 -22.32 7.98 -6.79
CA LYS A 25 -23.29 7.49 -7.80
C LYS A 25 -23.36 5.96 -7.92
N ASP A 26 -22.40 5.24 -7.40
CA ASP A 26 -22.29 3.78 -7.51
C ASP A 26 -23.05 3.06 -6.35
N GLY A 27 -23.68 3.82 -5.44
CA GLY A 27 -24.42 3.32 -4.31
C GLY A 27 -23.72 3.52 -2.96
N THR A 28 -24.24 2.90 -1.92
CA THR A 28 -23.64 2.96 -0.58
C THR A 28 -22.44 2.03 -0.47
N LEU A 29 -21.55 2.29 0.49
CA LEU A 29 -20.41 1.39 0.79
C LEU A 29 -20.88 -0.04 1.06
N ASN A 30 -21.93 -0.21 1.85
CA ASN A 30 -22.46 -1.53 2.21
C ASN A 30 -22.97 -2.30 0.98
N SER A 31 -23.87 -1.69 0.17
CA SER A 31 -24.41 -2.37 -1.01
C SER A 31 -23.36 -2.72 -2.04
N TYR A 32 -22.33 -1.88 -2.17
CA TYR A 32 -21.20 -2.14 -3.06
C TYR A 32 -20.29 -3.24 -2.51
N ALA A 33 -20.02 -3.24 -1.20
CA ALA A 33 -19.25 -4.29 -0.53
C ALA A 33 -19.92 -5.66 -0.66
N GLU A 34 -21.25 -5.75 -0.47
CA GLU A 34 -22.03 -6.98 -0.66
C GLU A 34 -21.92 -7.51 -2.10
N THR A 35 -22.07 -6.62 -3.09
CA THR A 35 -21.96 -6.99 -4.52
C THR A 35 -20.57 -7.55 -4.84
N ILE A 36 -19.51 -6.84 -4.42
CA ILE A 36 -18.12 -7.27 -4.65
C ILE A 36 -17.81 -8.56 -3.90
N SER A 37 -18.28 -8.69 -2.67
CA SER A 37 -18.07 -9.90 -1.86
C SER A 37 -18.65 -11.14 -2.51
N SER A 38 -19.83 -11.03 -3.12
CA SER A 38 -20.43 -12.11 -3.89
C SER A 38 -19.57 -12.57 -5.07
N LEU A 39 -18.87 -11.64 -5.73
CA LEU A 39 -17.94 -11.96 -6.80
C LEU A 39 -16.64 -12.56 -6.27
N LEU A 40 -16.07 -11.97 -5.21
CA LEU A 40 -14.81 -12.40 -4.62
C LEU A 40 -14.89 -13.77 -3.96
N SER A 41 -16.04 -14.14 -3.39
CA SER A 41 -16.26 -15.47 -2.79
C SER A 41 -16.08 -16.64 -3.77
N GLN A 42 -16.12 -16.37 -5.07
CA GLN A 42 -15.91 -17.34 -6.14
C GLN A 42 -14.44 -17.40 -6.63
N THR A 43 -13.54 -16.66 -5.99
CA THR A 43 -12.15 -16.52 -6.40
C THR A 43 -11.18 -16.98 -5.31
N HIS A 44 -9.94 -17.25 -5.70
CA HIS A 44 -8.85 -17.57 -4.77
C HIS A 44 -7.88 -16.39 -4.66
N ILE A 45 -8.26 -15.38 -3.88
CA ILE A 45 -7.40 -14.25 -3.55
C ILE A 45 -6.92 -14.33 -2.10
N ASP A 46 -5.79 -13.70 -1.83
CA ASP A 46 -5.15 -13.70 -0.51
C ASP A 46 -5.38 -12.39 0.25
N ALA A 47 -5.57 -11.29 -0.47
CA ALA A 47 -5.82 -9.97 0.08
C ALA A 47 -6.64 -9.11 -0.88
N ILE A 48 -7.22 -8.06 -0.33
CA ILE A 48 -7.91 -7.00 -1.08
C ILE A 48 -7.07 -5.73 -0.96
N ASN A 49 -6.56 -5.20 -2.08
CA ASN A 49 -5.79 -3.96 -2.11
C ASN A 49 -6.68 -2.78 -2.42
N ILE A 50 -6.71 -1.79 -1.54
CA ILE A 50 -7.59 -0.62 -1.65
C ILE A 50 -6.74 0.65 -1.70
N PRO A 51 -6.49 1.21 -2.91
CA PRO A 51 -5.73 2.42 -3.04
C PRO A 51 -6.54 3.66 -2.65
N GLU A 52 -5.89 4.56 -1.93
CA GLU A 52 -6.33 5.93 -1.77
C GLU A 52 -6.09 6.70 -3.07
N VAL A 53 -7.09 7.45 -3.52
CA VAL A 53 -7.00 8.23 -4.76
C VAL A 53 -7.12 9.71 -4.42
N HIS A 54 -6.09 10.47 -4.77
CA HIS A 54 -6.06 11.92 -4.65
C HIS A 54 -6.03 12.56 -6.04
N ASP A 55 -6.69 13.72 -6.16
CA ASP A 55 -6.49 14.61 -7.29
C ASP A 55 -5.25 15.44 -7.02
N GLU A 56 -4.17 15.19 -7.76
CA GLU A 56 -2.96 16.01 -7.70
C GLU A 56 -2.94 17.01 -8.83
N VAL A 57 -2.68 18.27 -8.47
CA VAL A 57 -2.49 19.36 -9.42
C VAL A 57 -1.12 19.18 -10.07
N GLY A 58 -1.06 19.10 -11.41
CA GLY A 58 0.21 19.10 -12.15
C GLY A 58 0.42 17.94 -13.13
N ARG A 59 -0.51 17.01 -13.25
CA ARG A 59 -0.45 15.92 -14.25
C ARG A 59 -0.97 16.29 -15.64
N GLY A 60 -1.21 17.58 -15.91
CA GLY A 60 -1.87 18.02 -17.14
C GLY A 60 -3.39 17.75 -17.11
N ASP A 61 -4.05 18.07 -18.21
CA ASP A 61 -5.48 17.84 -18.35
C ASP A 61 -5.78 16.33 -18.33
N ARG A 62 -6.37 15.85 -17.26
CA ARG A 62 -6.91 14.50 -17.21
C ARG A 62 -8.24 14.47 -17.97
N PRO A 63 -8.47 13.49 -18.84
CA PRO A 63 -9.76 13.38 -19.56
C PRO A 63 -10.94 13.09 -18.61
N VAL A 64 -10.66 12.69 -17.38
CA VAL A 64 -11.68 12.39 -16.35
C VAL A 64 -11.21 12.94 -15.01
N ILE A 65 -12.02 13.84 -14.42
CA ILE A 65 -11.84 14.30 -13.04
C ILE A 65 -12.12 13.14 -12.10
N ASN A 66 -11.22 12.90 -11.14
CA ASN A 66 -11.48 11.89 -10.10
C ASN A 66 -12.72 12.30 -9.30
N GLN A 67 -13.71 11.44 -9.29
CA GLN A 67 -14.91 11.65 -8.50
C GLN A 67 -14.64 11.23 -7.05
N LYS A 68 -15.23 11.97 -6.11
CA LYS A 68 -15.17 11.63 -4.68
C LYS A 68 -15.62 10.19 -4.47
N ARG A 69 -14.85 9.45 -3.70
CA ARG A 69 -15.08 8.05 -3.36
C ARG A 69 -15.31 7.88 -1.86
N GLY A 70 -15.86 6.75 -1.50
CA GLY A 70 -16.00 6.37 -0.10
C GLY A 70 -14.65 6.28 0.63
N GLU A 71 -14.70 6.23 1.95
CA GLU A 71 -13.52 6.10 2.81
C GLU A 71 -12.88 4.69 2.61
N PRO A 72 -11.59 4.61 2.19
CA PRO A 72 -10.95 3.33 1.89
C PRO A 72 -10.91 2.37 3.08
N ARG A 73 -10.71 2.89 4.30
CA ARG A 73 -10.63 2.07 5.52
C ARG A 73 -11.96 1.47 5.91
N GLU A 74 -13.03 2.27 5.83
CA GLU A 74 -14.40 1.80 6.08
C GLU A 74 -14.79 0.72 5.06
N PHE A 75 -14.46 0.94 3.79
CA PHE A 75 -14.69 -0.05 2.75
C PHE A 75 -13.86 -1.33 2.97
N GLY A 76 -12.60 -1.18 3.37
CA GLY A 76 -11.72 -2.31 3.70
C GLY A 76 -12.23 -3.14 4.86
N MET A 77 -12.67 -2.49 5.94
CA MET A 77 -13.28 -3.13 7.10
C MET A 77 -14.52 -3.94 6.69
N LEU A 78 -15.45 -3.34 5.94
CA LEU A 78 -16.65 -4.03 5.47
C LEU A 78 -16.32 -5.26 4.61
N LEU A 79 -15.34 -5.16 3.72
CA LEU A 79 -14.90 -6.30 2.90
C LEU A 79 -14.24 -7.39 3.74
N GLN A 80 -13.41 -7.03 4.73
CA GLN A 80 -12.83 -8.00 5.69
C GLN A 80 -13.92 -8.77 6.42
N ASP A 81 -14.94 -8.08 6.93
CA ASP A 81 -16.04 -8.67 7.69
C ASP A 81 -16.88 -9.63 6.84
N ILE A 82 -17.17 -9.26 5.59
CA ILE A 82 -18.05 -10.05 4.72
C ILE A 82 -17.30 -11.23 4.07
N VAL A 83 -16.07 -10.99 3.59
CA VAL A 83 -15.30 -11.98 2.79
C VAL A 83 -14.36 -12.82 3.65
N GLY A 84 -13.96 -12.31 4.82
CA GLY A 84 -12.96 -12.95 5.68
C GLY A 84 -11.53 -12.90 5.12
N ILE A 85 -11.24 -11.93 4.23
CA ILE A 85 -9.95 -11.71 3.59
C ILE A 85 -9.41 -10.35 4.02
N GLU A 86 -8.15 -10.30 4.44
CA GLU A 86 -7.54 -9.06 4.94
C GLU A 86 -7.41 -7.99 3.85
N ALA A 87 -7.70 -6.74 4.22
CA ALA A 87 -7.49 -5.57 3.38
C ALA A 87 -6.06 -5.02 3.53
N ILE A 88 -5.55 -4.45 2.45
CA ILE A 88 -4.31 -3.67 2.38
C ILE A 88 -4.71 -2.26 1.93
N ILE A 89 -4.44 -1.25 2.73
CA ILE A 89 -4.73 0.15 2.37
C ILE A 89 -3.48 0.83 1.82
N ASN A 90 -3.57 1.42 0.62
CA ASN A 90 -2.50 2.24 0.09
C ASN A 90 -2.71 3.69 0.58
N ARG A 91 -1.83 4.15 1.45
CA ARG A 91 -1.90 5.50 2.02
C ARG A 91 -0.91 6.44 1.39
N VAL A 92 -1.38 7.56 0.82
CA VAL A 92 -0.54 8.66 0.34
C VAL A 92 -0.19 9.57 1.51
N VAL A 93 1.02 9.41 2.07
CA VAL A 93 1.39 10.04 3.36
C VAL A 93 1.78 11.51 3.27
N VAL A 94 2.05 12.02 2.08
CA VAL A 94 2.62 13.35 1.90
C VAL A 94 1.63 14.51 1.99
N HIS A 95 0.32 14.23 1.89
CA HIS A 95 -0.70 15.28 1.82
C HIS A 95 -1.10 15.86 3.18
N ASP A 96 -0.96 15.09 4.24
CA ASP A 96 -1.33 15.52 5.59
C ASP A 96 -0.10 15.75 6.47
N PRO A 97 -0.12 16.76 7.38
CA PRO A 97 0.93 16.97 8.36
C PRO A 97 1.17 15.73 9.22
N TYR A 98 2.38 15.59 9.75
CA TYR A 98 2.84 14.42 10.50
C TYR A 98 1.86 13.96 11.59
N ASP A 99 1.39 14.87 12.45
CA ASP A 99 0.50 14.50 13.56
C ASP A 99 -0.84 13.96 13.07
N ARG A 100 -1.38 14.50 11.97
CA ARG A 100 -2.59 14.00 11.35
C ARG A 100 -2.37 12.60 10.75
N GLN A 101 -1.20 12.36 10.16
CA GLN A 101 -0.83 11.05 9.67
C GLN A 101 -0.76 10.00 10.79
N MET A 102 -0.14 10.35 11.93
CA MET A 102 -0.04 9.42 13.07
C MET A 102 -1.42 9.07 13.62
N LYS A 103 -2.31 10.06 13.77
CA LYS A 103 -3.70 9.83 14.18
C LYS A 103 -4.45 8.94 13.18
N TRP A 104 -4.28 9.19 11.87
CA TRP A 104 -4.89 8.39 10.82
C TRP A 104 -4.43 6.93 10.87
N LEU A 105 -3.14 6.68 11.14
CA LEU A 105 -2.56 5.34 11.30
C LEU A 105 -3.13 4.61 12.52
N GLU A 106 -3.21 5.31 13.65
CA GLU A 106 -3.81 4.77 14.87
C GLU A 106 -5.27 4.38 14.66
N GLU A 107 -6.09 5.27 14.07
CA GLU A 107 -7.48 4.98 13.74
C GLU A 107 -7.62 3.80 12.78
N THR A 108 -6.72 3.69 11.79
CA THR A 108 -6.72 2.57 10.82
C THR A 108 -6.58 1.23 11.53
N ASN A 109 -5.68 1.15 12.49
CA ASN A 109 -5.43 -0.10 13.21
C ASN A 109 -6.46 -0.36 14.32
N THR A 110 -6.88 0.68 15.08
CA THR A 110 -7.73 0.50 16.26
C THR A 110 -9.22 0.53 15.97
N LYS A 111 -9.65 1.39 15.04
CA LYS A 111 -11.07 1.57 14.70
C LYS A 111 -11.51 0.70 13.52
N TYR A 112 -10.67 0.59 12.51
CA TYR A 112 -10.99 -0.15 11.28
C TYR A 112 -10.38 -1.56 11.25
N GLU A 113 -9.60 -1.93 12.27
CA GLU A 113 -8.98 -3.25 12.43
C GLU A 113 -8.13 -3.68 11.22
N ILE A 114 -7.51 -2.70 10.54
CA ILE A 114 -6.66 -2.91 9.38
C ILE A 114 -5.20 -2.88 9.81
N GLU A 115 -4.49 -3.96 9.56
CA GLU A 115 -3.08 -4.11 9.92
C GLU A 115 -2.13 -3.97 8.73
N ASN A 116 -2.61 -4.06 7.50
CA ASN A 116 -1.75 -4.12 6.32
C ASN A 116 -1.85 -2.82 5.52
N MET A 117 -0.70 -2.22 5.22
CA MET A 117 -0.64 -0.93 4.52
C MET A 117 0.49 -0.88 3.51
N ILE A 118 0.28 -0.14 2.45
CA ILE A 118 1.32 0.27 1.51
C ILE A 118 1.50 1.79 1.63
N ILE A 119 2.71 2.22 1.96
CA ILE A 119 3.05 3.62 2.13
C ILE A 119 3.47 4.22 0.79
N VAL A 120 2.71 5.21 0.35
CA VAL A 120 2.85 5.85 -0.95
C VAL A 120 3.31 7.30 -0.78
N GLY A 121 4.23 7.74 -1.60
CA GLY A 121 4.71 9.13 -1.68
C GLY A 121 3.89 9.97 -2.65
N GLY A 122 4.30 11.22 -2.82
CA GLY A 122 3.71 12.12 -3.80
C GLY A 122 4.11 11.78 -5.23
N GLU A 123 3.35 12.31 -6.17
CA GLU A 123 3.53 12.07 -7.60
C GLU A 123 4.79 12.75 -8.18
N SER A 124 5.26 13.81 -7.56
CA SER A 124 6.37 14.60 -8.06
C SER A 124 7.37 15.00 -6.98
N SER A 125 8.65 14.81 -7.25
CA SER A 125 9.74 15.34 -6.42
C SER A 125 9.92 16.86 -6.53
N LYS A 126 9.21 17.50 -7.44
CA LYS A 126 9.26 18.97 -7.65
C LYS A 126 8.22 19.73 -6.82
N VAL A 127 7.30 19.01 -6.19
CA VAL A 127 6.26 19.58 -5.34
C VAL A 127 6.68 19.43 -3.88
N SER A 128 6.54 20.51 -3.12
CA SER A 128 6.70 20.47 -1.66
C SER A 128 5.38 20.06 -1.04
N TYR A 129 5.41 18.98 -0.28
CA TYR A 129 4.24 18.44 0.42
C TYR A 129 4.30 18.77 1.92
N PRO A 130 3.15 18.95 2.59
CA PRO A 130 3.11 19.28 4.01
C PRO A 130 3.39 18.07 4.94
N GLY A 131 3.26 16.86 4.41
CA GLY A 131 3.38 15.61 5.15
C GLY A 131 4.77 14.99 5.11
N PRO A 132 4.95 13.88 5.83
CA PRO A 132 6.22 13.17 5.89
C PRO A 132 6.56 12.53 4.54
N THR A 133 7.84 12.33 4.31
CA THR A 133 8.31 11.45 3.25
C THR A 133 7.94 9.99 3.55
N VAL A 134 7.97 9.13 2.53
CA VAL A 134 7.74 7.68 2.70
C VAL A 134 8.67 7.08 3.77
N ASN A 135 9.95 7.46 3.78
CA ASN A 135 10.90 6.92 4.74
C ASN A 135 10.62 7.40 6.18
N GLU A 136 10.24 8.65 6.36
CA GLU A 136 9.85 9.18 7.68
C GLU A 136 8.57 8.52 8.19
N ALA A 137 7.59 8.28 7.32
CA ALA A 137 6.36 7.58 7.68
C ALA A 137 6.61 6.12 8.06
N LEU A 138 7.38 5.38 7.26
CA LEU A 138 7.79 4.00 7.56
C LEU A 138 8.51 3.91 8.90
N LYS A 139 9.49 4.80 9.12
CA LYS A 139 10.23 4.86 10.38
C LYS A 139 9.34 5.19 11.58
N ALA A 140 8.40 6.12 11.41
CA ALA A 140 7.44 6.46 12.47
C ALA A 140 6.53 5.28 12.82
N ILE A 141 6.07 4.52 11.85
CA ILE A 141 5.27 3.31 12.08
C ILE A 141 6.09 2.27 12.84
N THR A 142 7.30 1.99 12.39
CA THR A 142 8.16 0.95 12.98
C THR A 142 8.63 1.34 14.37
N ASP A 143 9.24 2.52 14.52
CA ASP A 143 9.96 2.90 15.74
C ASP A 143 9.05 3.51 16.81
N LYS A 144 7.92 4.10 16.42
CA LYS A 144 7.02 4.77 17.36
C LYS A 144 5.73 3.99 17.55
N TYR A 145 5.01 3.70 16.48
CA TYR A 145 3.69 3.09 16.60
C TYR A 145 3.77 1.61 16.98
N ASN A 146 4.49 0.78 16.21
CA ASN A 146 4.57 -0.66 16.45
C ASN A 146 5.30 -1.01 17.76
N GLN A 147 6.34 -0.25 18.15
CA GLN A 147 7.02 -0.45 19.43
C GLN A 147 6.14 -0.11 20.64
N ASN A 148 5.11 0.71 20.47
CA ASN A 148 4.15 1.06 21.51
C ASN A 148 2.85 0.24 21.46
N GLY A 149 2.91 -0.96 20.89
CA GLY A 149 1.78 -1.90 20.88
C GLY A 149 0.92 -1.85 19.63
N GLY A 150 1.25 -1.02 18.64
CA GLY A 150 0.64 -1.07 17.30
C GLY A 150 1.05 -2.33 16.54
N ASN A 151 0.27 -2.70 15.53
CA ASN A 151 0.54 -3.88 14.72
C ASN A 151 0.27 -3.59 13.24
N ILE A 152 1.08 -2.72 12.63
CA ILE A 152 0.96 -2.39 11.21
C ILE A 152 2.08 -3.08 10.43
N PHE A 153 1.69 -3.85 9.42
CA PHE A 153 2.56 -4.49 8.45
C PHE A 153 2.68 -3.59 7.22
N CYS A 154 3.82 -2.93 7.06
CA CYS A 154 4.03 -1.93 6.04
C CYS A 154 4.73 -2.46 4.80
N GLY A 155 4.16 -2.14 3.64
CA GLY A 155 4.82 -2.22 2.35
C GLY A 155 5.18 -0.85 1.78
N GLY A 156 6.01 -0.85 0.75
CA GLY A 156 6.36 0.31 -0.05
C GLY A 156 6.13 0.10 -1.54
N ILE A 157 6.18 1.18 -2.32
CA ILE A 157 6.09 1.10 -3.78
C ILE A 157 7.49 0.91 -4.36
N ALA A 158 7.62 -0.06 -5.27
CA ALA A 158 8.78 -0.26 -6.14
C ALA A 158 8.45 0.25 -7.55
N ILE A 159 9.33 1.06 -8.13
CA ILE A 159 9.14 1.64 -9.47
C ILE A 159 10.22 1.12 -10.41
N PRO A 160 9.95 0.05 -11.20
CA PRO A 160 10.96 -0.64 -12.00
C PRO A 160 11.68 0.24 -13.04
N SER A 161 11.01 1.29 -13.51
CA SER A 161 11.58 2.24 -14.48
C SER A 161 12.44 3.34 -13.85
N ARG A 162 12.47 3.45 -12.50
CA ARG A 162 13.22 4.50 -11.81
C ARG A 162 14.70 4.15 -11.78
N LYS A 163 15.53 5.13 -12.13
CA LYS A 163 16.97 5.03 -11.96
C LYS A 163 17.32 4.82 -10.47
N GLU A 164 18.24 3.88 -10.17
CA GLU A 164 18.70 3.60 -8.81
C GLU A 164 17.60 3.11 -7.84
N GLU A 165 16.53 2.48 -8.36
CA GLU A 165 15.42 2.03 -7.50
C GLU A 165 15.89 1.00 -6.45
N SER A 166 16.90 0.18 -6.75
CA SER A 166 17.50 -0.75 -5.77
C SER A 166 18.01 -0.04 -4.50
N LYS A 167 18.60 1.15 -4.63
CA LYS A 167 19.01 1.97 -3.47
C LYS A 167 17.79 2.50 -2.68
N ASN A 168 16.71 2.86 -3.39
CA ASN A 168 15.49 3.30 -2.74
C ASN A 168 14.81 2.16 -1.98
N LEU A 169 14.84 0.94 -2.54
CA LEU A 169 14.29 -0.24 -1.88
C LEU A 169 15.07 -0.58 -0.60
N ILE A 170 16.39 -0.56 -0.63
CA ILE A 170 17.23 -0.70 0.58
C ILE A 170 16.82 0.35 1.62
N LYS A 171 16.81 1.63 1.24
CA LYS A 171 16.46 2.70 2.17
C LYS A 171 15.08 2.55 2.77
N LYS A 172 14.08 2.10 2.00
CA LYS A 172 12.75 1.80 2.52
C LYS A 172 12.75 0.60 3.45
N SER A 173 13.50 -0.46 3.13
CA SER A 173 13.66 -1.64 3.99
C SER A 173 14.27 -1.28 5.33
N ASP A 174 15.33 -0.45 5.35
CA ASP A 174 15.99 0.03 6.56
C ASP A 174 15.07 0.90 7.43
N ASN A 175 14.09 1.56 6.81
CA ASN A 175 13.08 2.35 7.52
C ASN A 175 11.80 1.57 7.83
N GLY A 176 11.76 0.24 7.63
CA GLY A 176 10.69 -0.61 8.12
C GLY A 176 9.71 -1.13 7.05
N SER A 177 9.98 -0.93 5.75
CA SER A 177 9.20 -1.61 4.72
C SER A 177 9.47 -3.11 4.76
N GLU A 178 8.43 -3.92 4.90
CA GLU A 178 8.53 -5.37 5.03
C GLU A 178 8.26 -6.10 3.69
N PHE A 179 7.66 -5.43 2.73
CA PHE A 179 7.44 -5.91 1.37
C PHE A 179 7.32 -4.74 0.39
N PHE A 180 7.27 -5.05 -0.90
CA PHE A 180 7.07 -4.06 -1.94
C PHE A 180 5.97 -4.50 -2.91
N THR A 181 5.30 -3.52 -3.50
CA THR A 181 4.43 -3.71 -4.65
C THR A 181 4.85 -2.78 -5.77
N THR A 182 4.65 -3.19 -7.01
CA THR A 182 4.98 -2.36 -8.17
C THR A 182 3.74 -1.59 -8.66
N GLN A 183 3.97 -0.59 -9.49
CA GLN A 183 2.93 -0.07 -10.36
C GLN A 183 2.59 -1.12 -11.43
N VAL A 184 1.46 -0.93 -12.13
CA VAL A 184 1.06 -1.80 -13.25
C VAL A 184 2.21 -1.97 -14.23
N LEU A 185 2.50 -3.21 -14.60
CA LEU A 185 3.59 -3.59 -15.48
C LEU A 185 3.06 -4.18 -16.78
N TYR A 186 3.60 -3.72 -17.88
CA TYR A 186 3.31 -4.23 -19.22
C TYR A 186 4.51 -4.95 -19.84
N ASP A 187 5.71 -4.84 -19.21
CA ASP A 187 6.95 -5.47 -19.65
C ASP A 187 7.71 -6.02 -18.43
N SER A 188 8.10 -7.28 -18.51
CA SER A 188 8.83 -7.97 -17.45
C SER A 188 10.31 -7.56 -17.37
N LYS A 189 10.91 -6.97 -18.40
CA LYS A 189 12.35 -6.68 -18.45
C LYS A 189 12.80 -5.73 -17.35
N ASN A 190 12.03 -4.66 -17.15
CA ASN A 190 12.39 -3.65 -16.14
C ASN A 190 12.27 -4.20 -14.71
N ILE A 191 11.26 -5.03 -14.43
CA ILE A 191 11.11 -5.61 -13.09
C ILE A 191 12.19 -6.67 -12.83
N ILE A 192 12.51 -7.52 -13.79
CA ILE A 192 13.58 -8.51 -13.66
C ILE A 192 14.91 -7.82 -13.38
N LYS A 193 15.24 -6.77 -14.16
CA LYS A 193 16.44 -5.97 -13.94
C LYS A 193 16.46 -5.34 -12.54
N MET A 194 15.35 -4.76 -12.12
CA MET A 194 15.24 -4.13 -10.78
C MET A 194 15.42 -5.16 -9.66
N ILE A 195 14.81 -6.34 -9.79
CA ILE A 195 14.93 -7.42 -8.79
C ILE A 195 16.39 -7.88 -8.70
N ASN A 196 17.05 -8.13 -9.83
CA ASN A 196 18.45 -8.55 -9.85
C ASN A 196 19.36 -7.50 -9.20
N ASN A 197 19.22 -6.24 -9.59
CA ASN A 197 20.00 -5.14 -8.99
C ASN A 197 19.71 -4.97 -7.48
N TYR A 198 18.48 -5.24 -7.05
CA TYR A 198 18.13 -5.18 -5.63
C TYR A 198 18.76 -6.35 -4.85
N GLN A 199 18.74 -7.57 -5.42
CA GLN A 199 19.39 -8.73 -4.82
C GLN A 199 20.90 -8.50 -4.70
N GLU A 200 21.57 -8.13 -5.79
CA GLU A 200 23.02 -7.81 -5.79
C GLU A 200 23.37 -6.78 -4.71
N ARG A 201 22.53 -5.75 -4.56
CA ARG A 201 22.73 -4.73 -3.55
C ARG A 201 22.54 -5.24 -2.12
N CYS A 202 21.58 -6.15 -1.91
CA CYS A 202 21.42 -6.79 -0.62
C CYS A 202 22.61 -7.67 -0.27
N ASP A 203 23.13 -8.40 -1.23
CA ASP A 203 24.31 -9.26 -1.06
C ASP A 203 25.56 -8.42 -0.71
N GLU A 204 25.77 -7.27 -1.38
CA GLU A 204 26.84 -6.31 -1.06
C GLU A 204 26.78 -5.77 0.38
N LEU A 205 25.57 -5.64 0.93
CA LEU A 205 25.31 -5.07 2.25
C LEU A 205 25.09 -6.13 3.34
N ASP A 206 25.27 -7.41 3.01
CA ASP A 206 25.00 -8.55 3.90
C ASP A 206 23.60 -8.48 4.54
N THR A 207 22.59 -8.19 3.71
CA THR A 207 21.19 -8.09 4.14
C THR A 207 20.28 -8.92 3.26
N PHE A 208 19.03 -9.12 3.69
CA PHE A 208 18.06 -9.93 2.94
C PHE A 208 17.07 -9.05 2.17
N PRO A 209 16.79 -9.37 0.88
CA PRO A 209 15.80 -8.66 0.10
C PRO A 209 14.39 -8.89 0.65
N ARG A 210 13.59 -7.83 0.70
CA ARG A 210 12.17 -7.93 0.96
C ARG A 210 11.44 -8.44 -0.29
N ARG A 211 10.31 -9.08 -0.10
CA ARG A 211 9.48 -9.55 -1.22
C ARG A 211 8.93 -8.39 -2.06
N ILE A 212 8.86 -8.61 -3.35
CA ILE A 212 8.26 -7.70 -4.34
C ILE A 212 7.11 -8.43 -5.02
#